data_4d486e72b0ad6ae01feb7ae140813b6c
#
_entry.id   4d486e72b0ad6ae01feb7ae140813b6c
#
_cell.length_a   1.000
_cell.length_b   1.000
_cell.length_c   1.000
_cell.angle_alpha   90.00
_cell.angle_beta   90.00
_cell.angle_gamma   90.00
#
_symmetry.space_group_name_H-M   'P 1'
#
loop_
_entity.id
_entity.type
_entity.pdbx_description
1 polymer ?
#
loop_
_entity_poly.entity_id
_entity_poly.type
_entity_poly.pdbx_seq_one_letter_code
_entity_poly.pdbx_strand_id
1 'polypeptide(L)'
;MFSFSKKSGLSKLPIEIQDRRKMYLTFAIALIQSLAVSLSLPIEVGIPKGLAILTNTILLIAGTFFLVWLSDLNSFFGIGGSIVILMASMVANLPRQIGESITRLHIGLPFILSLIIMGLLFLYIAVIVQRARYRIPINKVNIHNRFSQYSYLDVMLTPAGGMPFMYAISLVSIPQYLLILIQILFPKNSWTNTWIEALTVGHPIWLVLYQVVLFVLGIAFAFVNVSGEQIAERMRKSGEYIYNVYPGPDTSRYINKVVMKFAVIGAIYTVIMAGGPMMIVLINPQYLQLSMIPGMFLIYSGMVYNVREEIAAMTLNESYKGLFD
;
A
#
# COMPACT_ATOMS: atom_id res chain seq x y z
N MET A 1 4.38 10.67 4.11
CA MET A 1 4.64 11.16 5.47
C MET A 1 6.03 11.80 5.64
N PHE A 2 7.09 11.27 5.04
CA PHE A 2 8.46 11.79 5.16
C PHE A 2 8.69 13.20 4.60
N SER A 3 8.01 13.62 3.54
CA SER A 3 8.19 14.96 2.95
C SER A 3 7.56 16.08 3.80
N PHE A 4 6.41 15.82 4.43
CA PHE A 4 5.79 16.75 5.39
C PHE A 4 6.60 16.86 6.70
N SER A 5 7.23 15.76 7.11
CA SER A 5 8.07 15.69 8.31
C SER A 5 9.32 16.59 8.19
N LYS A 6 9.93 16.71 7.01
CA LYS A 6 11.16 17.50 6.81
C LYS A 6 10.89 19.03 6.86
N LYS A 7 9.73 19.49 6.37
CA LYS A 7 9.31 20.90 6.44
C LYS A 7 8.86 21.34 7.85
N SER A 8 8.37 20.39 8.66
CA SER A 8 7.86 20.66 10.02
C SER A 8 8.92 20.48 11.14
N GLY A 9 10.20 20.25 10.81
CA GLY A 9 11.23 20.00 11.82
C GLY A 9 11.14 18.63 12.52
N LEU A 10 10.14 17.82 12.20
CA LEU A 10 9.87 16.50 12.78
C LEU A 10 10.95 15.47 12.47
N SER A 11 11.69 15.63 11.35
CA SER A 11 12.81 14.74 10.98
C SER A 11 14.05 14.92 11.85
N LYS A 12 14.12 15.98 12.66
CA LYS A 12 15.21 16.25 13.61
C LYS A 12 14.94 15.68 15.02
N LEU A 13 13.75 15.13 15.25
CA LEU A 13 13.40 14.51 16.51
C LEU A 13 14.07 13.15 16.66
N PRO A 14 14.48 12.75 17.89
CA PRO A 14 14.97 11.41 18.17
C PRO A 14 13.99 10.33 17.67
N ILE A 15 14.52 9.21 17.20
CA ILE A 15 13.75 8.09 16.64
C ILE A 15 12.67 7.62 17.63
N GLU A 16 12.99 7.57 18.92
CA GLU A 16 12.05 7.18 19.98
C GLU A 16 10.79 8.07 20.04
N ILE A 17 10.95 9.39 19.85
CA ILE A 17 9.81 10.32 19.85
C ILE A 17 8.97 10.14 18.60
N GLN A 18 9.60 9.86 17.46
CA GLN A 18 8.89 9.57 16.22
C GLN A 18 8.07 8.28 16.33
N ASP A 19 8.66 7.23 16.89
CA ASP A 19 7.98 5.93 17.03
C ASP A 19 6.87 5.98 18.06
N ARG A 20 7.05 6.72 19.16
CA ARG A 20 5.98 6.97 20.14
C ARG A 20 4.80 7.71 19.51
N ARG A 21 5.05 8.71 18.65
CA ARG A 21 3.98 9.42 17.92
C ARG A 21 3.25 8.51 16.92
N LYS A 22 3.97 7.67 16.21
CA LYS A 22 3.37 6.66 15.32
C LYS A 22 2.45 5.73 16.11
N MET A 23 2.90 5.27 17.28
CA MET A 23 2.15 4.37 18.15
C MET A 23 0.84 5.02 18.65
N TYR A 24 0.86 6.28 19.08
CA TYR A 24 -0.36 7.01 19.45
C TYR A 24 -1.32 7.17 18.27
N LEU A 25 -0.81 7.47 17.09
CA LEU A 25 -1.61 7.62 15.87
C LEU A 25 -2.24 6.28 15.46
N THR A 26 -1.47 5.21 15.54
CA THR A 26 -1.96 3.84 15.30
C THR A 26 -3.06 3.47 16.30
N PHE A 27 -2.87 3.79 17.59
CA PHE A 27 -3.88 3.55 18.63
C PHE A 27 -5.17 4.32 18.35
N ALA A 28 -5.09 5.60 18.01
CA ALA A 28 -6.26 6.42 17.71
C ALA A 28 -7.06 5.88 16.51
N ILE A 29 -6.36 5.51 15.43
CA ILE A 29 -7.00 4.93 14.24
C ILE A 29 -7.59 3.56 14.56
N ALA A 30 -6.84 2.69 15.26
CA ALA A 30 -7.31 1.36 15.66
C ALA A 30 -8.55 1.45 16.55
N LEU A 31 -8.60 2.41 17.48
CA LEU A 31 -9.74 2.62 18.36
C LEU A 31 -10.99 3.04 17.56
N ILE A 32 -10.87 3.98 16.64
CA ILE A 32 -11.99 4.41 15.80
C ILE A 32 -12.50 3.25 14.94
N GLN A 33 -11.61 2.53 14.28
CA GLN A 33 -11.98 1.42 13.39
C GLN A 33 -12.55 0.23 14.18
N SER A 34 -11.94 -0.17 15.29
CA SER A 34 -12.40 -1.30 16.09
C SER A 34 -13.76 -1.02 16.72
N LEU A 35 -13.99 0.21 17.19
CA LEU A 35 -15.28 0.60 17.72
C LEU A 35 -16.37 0.56 16.64
N ALA A 36 -16.10 1.14 15.45
CA ALA A 36 -17.05 1.13 14.33
C ALA A 36 -17.36 -0.28 13.84
N VAL A 37 -16.36 -1.15 13.73
CA VAL A 37 -16.55 -2.56 13.36
C VAL A 37 -17.35 -3.29 14.43
N SER A 38 -17.02 -3.11 15.72
CA SER A 38 -17.75 -3.76 16.84
C SER A 38 -19.23 -3.36 16.88
N LEU A 39 -19.55 -2.13 16.48
CA LEU A 39 -20.92 -1.62 16.39
C LEU A 39 -21.70 -2.18 15.19
N SER A 40 -21.01 -2.52 14.10
CA SER A 40 -21.63 -3.09 12.90
C SER A 40 -21.77 -4.61 12.93
N LEU A 41 -21.11 -5.31 13.88
CA LEU A 41 -21.23 -6.76 14.01
C LEU A 41 -22.58 -7.13 14.66
N PRO A 42 -23.27 -8.15 14.13
CA PRO A 42 -24.45 -8.70 14.78
C PRO A 42 -24.01 -9.37 16.10
N ILE A 43 -24.55 -8.88 17.22
CA ILE A 43 -24.25 -9.42 18.54
C ILE A 43 -25.27 -10.51 18.83
N GLU A 44 -24.83 -11.76 18.83
CA GLU A 44 -25.65 -12.89 19.26
C GLU A 44 -25.74 -12.96 20.79
N VAL A 45 -26.92 -13.11 21.23
CA VAL A 45 -27.63 -13.39 22.45
C VAL A 45 -26.81 -13.87 23.67
N GLY A 46 -27.01 -13.16 24.80
CA GLY A 46 -26.60 -13.61 26.16
C GLY A 46 -25.75 -12.60 26.93
N ILE A 47 -25.14 -11.63 26.25
CA ILE A 47 -24.30 -10.60 26.86
C ILE A 47 -24.92 -9.21 26.62
N PRO A 48 -24.92 -8.29 27.58
CA PRO A 48 -25.36 -6.93 27.36
C PRO A 48 -24.64 -6.29 26.17
N LYS A 49 -25.39 -5.68 25.24
CA LYS A 49 -24.82 -5.11 24.00
C LYS A 49 -23.59 -4.22 24.26
N GLY A 50 -23.64 -3.39 25.32
CA GLY A 50 -22.51 -2.51 25.66
C GLY A 50 -21.24 -3.28 26.04
N LEU A 51 -21.39 -4.36 26.79
CA LEU A 51 -20.25 -5.20 27.19
C LEU A 51 -19.65 -5.94 26.00
N ALA A 52 -20.48 -6.47 25.10
CA ALA A 52 -20.03 -7.14 23.89
C ALA A 52 -19.25 -6.20 22.96
N ILE A 53 -19.74 -4.97 22.74
CA ILE A 53 -19.05 -3.94 21.95
C ILE A 53 -17.70 -3.62 22.59
N LEU A 54 -17.66 -3.42 23.89
CA LEU A 54 -16.44 -3.08 24.61
C LEU A 54 -15.41 -4.23 24.52
N THR A 55 -15.84 -5.45 24.76
CA THR A 55 -14.97 -6.64 24.66
C THR A 55 -14.41 -6.82 23.25
N ASN A 56 -15.26 -6.74 22.21
CA ASN A 56 -14.83 -6.84 20.82
C ASN A 56 -13.85 -5.71 20.45
N THR A 57 -14.12 -4.48 20.88
CA THR A 57 -13.21 -3.35 20.65
C THR A 57 -11.84 -3.60 21.26
N ILE A 58 -11.79 -4.04 22.52
CA ILE A 58 -10.52 -4.37 23.20
C ILE A 58 -9.79 -5.49 22.49
N LEU A 59 -10.48 -6.56 22.10
CA LEU A 59 -9.89 -7.70 21.39
C LEU A 59 -9.30 -7.27 20.03
N LEU A 60 -10.02 -6.45 19.27
CA LEU A 60 -9.53 -5.94 17.97
C LEU A 60 -8.31 -5.05 18.13
N ILE A 61 -8.30 -4.17 19.14
CA ILE A 61 -7.12 -3.32 19.45
C ILE A 61 -5.94 -4.21 19.87
N ALA A 62 -6.16 -5.15 20.79
CA ALA A 62 -5.11 -6.06 21.23
C ALA A 62 -4.53 -6.87 20.06
N GLY A 63 -5.39 -7.40 19.17
CA GLY A 63 -4.96 -8.07 17.94
C GLY A 63 -4.13 -7.17 17.01
N THR A 64 -4.53 -5.91 16.86
CA THR A 64 -3.76 -4.93 16.07
C THR A 64 -2.35 -4.72 16.64
N PHE A 65 -2.24 -4.48 17.95
CA PHE A 65 -0.94 -4.28 18.60
C PHE A 65 -0.09 -5.55 18.62
N PHE A 66 -0.71 -6.71 18.74
CA PHE A 66 0.00 -7.99 18.59
C PHE A 66 0.61 -8.15 17.21
N LEU A 67 -0.12 -7.79 16.14
CA LEU A 67 0.42 -7.81 14.78
C LEU A 67 1.52 -6.77 14.56
N VAL A 68 1.41 -5.58 15.16
CA VAL A 68 2.47 -4.57 15.14
C VAL A 68 3.73 -5.08 15.82
N TRP A 69 3.60 -5.66 17.01
CA TRP A 69 4.72 -6.27 17.73
C TRP A 69 5.38 -7.41 16.94
N LEU A 70 4.57 -8.28 16.33
CA LEU A 70 5.08 -9.36 15.48
C LEU A 70 5.81 -8.81 14.24
N SER A 71 5.30 -7.71 13.67
CA SER A 71 5.92 -6.99 12.56
C SER A 71 7.27 -6.40 12.93
N ASP A 72 7.36 -5.77 14.10
CA ASP A 72 8.61 -5.22 14.61
C ASP A 72 9.62 -6.35 14.88
N LEU A 73 9.18 -7.44 15.48
CA LEU A 73 10.03 -8.61 15.72
C LEU A 73 10.59 -9.19 14.41
N ASN A 74 9.74 -9.32 13.38
CA ASN A 74 10.18 -9.77 12.06
C ASN A 74 11.12 -8.76 11.37
N SER A 75 10.97 -7.46 11.63
CA SER A 75 11.86 -6.43 11.09
C SER A 75 13.26 -6.48 11.71
N PHE A 76 13.39 -6.96 12.96
CA PHE A 76 14.70 -7.11 13.64
C PHE A 76 15.39 -8.44 13.34
N PHE A 77 14.65 -9.52 13.29
CA PHE A 77 15.21 -10.89 13.24
C PHE A 77 14.90 -11.64 11.94
N GLY A 78 13.97 -11.12 11.12
CA GLY A 78 13.50 -11.77 9.91
C GLY A 78 13.83 -11.00 8.63
N ILE A 79 13.15 -11.36 7.55
CA ILE A 79 13.27 -10.77 6.21
C ILE A 79 11.92 -10.16 5.83
N GLY A 80 11.94 -9.02 5.13
CA GLY A 80 10.75 -8.35 4.59
C GLY A 80 9.87 -7.63 5.62
N GLY A 81 10.25 -7.58 6.88
CA GLY A 81 9.59 -6.80 7.93
C GLY A 81 8.06 -7.00 7.98
N SER A 82 7.32 -5.90 8.09
CA SER A 82 5.84 -5.90 8.13
C SER A 82 5.19 -6.42 6.85
N ILE A 83 5.88 -6.35 5.73
CA ILE A 83 5.36 -6.75 4.42
C ILE A 83 5.05 -8.25 4.38
N VAL A 84 5.90 -9.08 4.98
CA VAL A 84 5.72 -10.54 5.00
C VAL A 84 4.51 -10.96 5.81
N ILE A 85 4.22 -10.28 6.93
CA ILE A 85 3.03 -10.58 7.76
C ILE A 85 1.75 -10.25 6.98
N LEU A 86 1.72 -9.10 6.29
CA LEU A 86 0.61 -8.74 5.42
C LEU A 86 0.45 -9.77 4.29
N MET A 87 1.55 -10.17 3.65
CA MET A 87 1.54 -11.17 2.59
C MET A 87 1.01 -12.52 3.08
N ALA A 88 1.47 -12.99 4.24
CA ALA A 88 0.99 -14.23 4.85
C ALA A 88 -0.52 -14.19 5.13
N SER A 89 -1.01 -13.09 5.69
CA SER A 89 -2.45 -12.88 5.93
C SER A 89 -3.27 -12.90 4.65
N MET A 90 -2.78 -12.24 3.59
CA MET A 90 -3.46 -12.23 2.30
C MET A 90 -3.48 -13.64 1.68
N VAL A 91 -2.34 -14.36 1.68
CA VAL A 91 -2.25 -15.75 1.15
C VAL A 91 -3.20 -16.68 1.87
N ALA A 92 -3.27 -16.59 3.21
CA ALA A 92 -4.14 -17.42 4.01
C ALA A 92 -5.64 -17.17 3.74
N ASN A 93 -6.02 -15.92 3.44
CA ASN A 93 -7.42 -15.55 3.19
C ASN A 93 -7.87 -15.75 1.73
N LEU A 94 -6.96 -15.79 0.76
CA LEU A 94 -7.29 -15.85 -0.66
C LEU A 94 -8.09 -17.12 -1.04
N PRO A 95 -7.73 -18.35 -0.62
CA PRO A 95 -8.51 -19.56 -0.92
C PRO A 95 -9.93 -19.50 -0.35
N ARG A 96 -10.07 -18.94 0.86
CA ARG A 96 -11.38 -18.78 1.49
C ARG A 96 -12.26 -17.80 0.71
N GLN A 97 -11.74 -16.64 0.31
CA GLN A 97 -12.48 -15.66 -0.46
C GLN A 97 -12.92 -16.19 -1.82
N ILE A 98 -12.05 -16.94 -2.51
CA ILE A 98 -12.38 -17.59 -3.78
C ILE A 98 -13.45 -18.67 -3.56
N GLY A 99 -13.28 -19.53 -2.56
CA GLY A 99 -14.22 -20.61 -2.24
C GLY A 99 -15.62 -20.08 -1.89
N GLU A 100 -15.72 -19.06 -1.03
CA GLU A 100 -16.97 -18.41 -0.71
C GLU A 100 -17.64 -17.76 -1.93
N SER A 101 -16.87 -17.18 -2.83
CA SER A 101 -17.39 -16.58 -4.05
C SER A 101 -17.93 -17.63 -5.02
N ILE A 102 -17.24 -18.76 -5.17
CA ILE A 102 -17.66 -19.87 -6.02
C ILE A 102 -18.98 -20.46 -5.51
N THR A 103 -19.09 -20.71 -4.20
CA THR A 103 -20.29 -21.29 -3.61
C THR A 103 -21.48 -20.35 -3.66
N ARG A 104 -21.30 -19.06 -3.40
CA ARG A 104 -22.39 -18.06 -3.43
C ARG A 104 -22.93 -17.81 -4.83
N LEU A 105 -22.05 -17.80 -5.83
CA LEU A 105 -22.41 -17.46 -7.21
C LEU A 105 -22.81 -18.68 -8.05
N HIS A 106 -22.74 -19.91 -7.51
CA HIS A 106 -23.00 -21.16 -8.22
C HIS A 106 -22.25 -21.22 -9.57
N ILE A 107 -20.97 -20.84 -9.56
CA ILE A 107 -20.15 -20.64 -10.74
C ILE A 107 -19.81 -21.99 -11.35
N GLY A 108 -20.10 -22.17 -12.63
CA GLY A 108 -19.72 -23.36 -13.40
C GLY A 108 -18.21 -23.44 -13.71
N LEU A 109 -17.74 -24.65 -13.96
CA LEU A 109 -16.32 -24.92 -14.26
C LEU A 109 -15.71 -24.04 -15.36
N PRO A 110 -16.40 -23.73 -16.48
CA PRO A 110 -15.83 -22.85 -17.53
C PRO A 110 -15.53 -21.44 -17.03
N PHE A 111 -16.37 -20.90 -16.14
CA PHE A 111 -16.17 -19.57 -15.58
C PHE A 111 -15.00 -19.56 -14.59
N ILE A 112 -14.82 -20.63 -13.80
CA ILE A 112 -13.67 -20.77 -12.90
C ILE A 112 -12.37 -20.78 -13.70
N LEU A 113 -12.32 -21.54 -14.81
CA LEU A 113 -11.17 -21.56 -15.71
C LEU A 113 -10.87 -20.18 -16.30
N SER A 114 -11.91 -19.43 -16.71
CA SER A 114 -11.73 -18.06 -17.23
C SER A 114 -11.19 -17.10 -16.16
N LEU A 115 -11.63 -17.23 -14.90
CA LEU A 115 -11.11 -16.44 -13.78
C LEU A 115 -9.63 -16.74 -13.50
N ILE A 116 -9.24 -18.02 -13.55
CA ILE A 116 -7.84 -18.41 -13.36
C ILE A 116 -6.97 -17.84 -14.47
N ILE A 117 -7.40 -17.98 -15.74
CA ILE A 117 -6.66 -17.44 -16.90
C ILE A 117 -6.53 -15.92 -16.79
N MET A 118 -7.63 -15.23 -16.46
CA MET A 118 -7.63 -13.78 -16.27
C MET A 118 -6.73 -13.37 -15.10
N GLY A 119 -6.79 -14.07 -13.97
CA GLY A 119 -5.92 -13.84 -12.81
C GLY A 119 -4.44 -13.99 -13.14
N LEU A 120 -4.06 -15.04 -13.89
CA LEU A 120 -2.69 -15.26 -14.34
C LEU A 120 -2.23 -14.16 -15.31
N LEU A 121 -3.11 -13.70 -16.19
CA LEU A 121 -2.82 -12.59 -17.10
C LEU A 121 -2.59 -11.28 -16.34
N PHE A 122 -3.42 -10.97 -15.34
CA PHE A 122 -3.22 -9.83 -14.47
C PHE A 122 -1.90 -9.91 -13.68
N LEU A 123 -1.59 -11.08 -13.13
CA LEU A 123 -0.33 -11.32 -12.43
C LEU A 123 0.87 -11.13 -13.36
N TYR A 124 0.81 -11.65 -14.59
CA TYR A 124 1.86 -11.50 -15.59
C TYR A 124 2.11 -10.03 -15.93
N ILE A 125 1.05 -9.27 -16.21
CA ILE A 125 1.14 -7.83 -16.47
C ILE A 125 1.73 -7.10 -15.25
N ALA A 126 1.28 -7.42 -14.03
CA ALA A 126 1.78 -6.81 -12.82
C ALA A 126 3.29 -7.04 -12.63
N VAL A 127 3.78 -8.24 -12.88
CA VAL A 127 5.21 -8.57 -12.80
C VAL A 127 6.02 -7.82 -13.85
N ILE A 128 5.54 -7.73 -15.11
CA ILE A 128 6.24 -7.00 -16.18
C ILE A 128 6.35 -5.51 -15.81
N VAL A 129 5.25 -4.89 -15.43
CA VAL A 129 5.21 -3.46 -15.11
C VAL A 129 6.08 -3.14 -13.89
N GLN A 130 6.12 -4.01 -12.89
CA GLN A 130 6.98 -3.83 -11.71
C GLN A 130 8.47 -3.99 -12.01
N ARG A 131 8.82 -4.80 -13.01
CA ARG A 131 10.21 -4.97 -13.48
C ARG A 131 10.66 -3.85 -14.41
N ALA A 132 9.72 -3.11 -14.99
CA ALA A 132 10.03 -2.04 -15.92
C ALA A 132 10.70 -0.87 -15.19
N ARG A 133 11.93 -0.53 -15.62
CA ARG A 133 12.74 0.53 -15.03
C ARG A 133 13.22 1.50 -16.09
N TYR A 134 13.14 2.77 -15.78
CA TYR A 134 13.75 3.83 -16.58
C TYR A 134 15.13 4.14 -16.03
N ARG A 135 16.15 4.07 -16.87
CA ARG A 135 17.54 4.29 -16.52
C ARG A 135 17.96 5.71 -16.86
N ILE A 136 18.33 6.47 -15.84
CA ILE A 136 18.91 7.81 -16.02
C ILE A 136 20.43 7.65 -15.97
N PRO A 137 21.18 7.98 -17.05
CA PRO A 137 22.62 7.89 -17.04
C PRO A 137 23.21 8.89 -16.05
N ILE A 138 24.13 8.41 -15.20
CA ILE A 138 24.85 9.21 -14.22
C ILE A 138 26.35 9.11 -14.47
N ASN A 139 27.06 10.20 -14.22
CA ASN A 139 28.52 10.25 -14.29
C ASN A 139 29.08 10.36 -12.86
N LYS A 140 30.31 9.81 -12.66
CA LYS A 140 31.05 9.90 -11.40
C LYS A 140 32.35 10.67 -11.65
N VAL A 141 32.66 11.62 -10.78
CA VAL A 141 33.87 12.46 -10.91
C VAL A 141 35.16 11.63 -10.86
N ASN A 142 35.15 10.54 -10.08
CA ASN A 142 36.38 9.74 -9.80
C ASN A 142 36.52 8.47 -10.66
N ILE A 143 35.64 8.24 -11.63
CA ILE A 143 35.70 7.04 -12.48
C ILE A 143 36.01 7.46 -13.92
N HIS A 144 37.01 6.78 -14.51
CA HIS A 144 37.36 7.00 -15.90
C HIS A 144 36.14 6.84 -16.82
N ASN A 145 35.92 7.77 -17.75
CA ASN A 145 34.75 7.86 -18.65
C ASN A 145 34.42 6.53 -19.39
N ARG A 146 35.37 5.63 -19.55
CA ARG A 146 35.17 4.31 -20.18
C ARG A 146 34.18 3.42 -19.41
N PHE A 147 34.03 3.62 -18.10
CA PHE A 147 33.12 2.85 -17.23
C PHE A 147 31.84 3.62 -16.87
N SER A 148 31.74 4.87 -17.21
CA SER A 148 30.56 5.70 -16.92
C SER A 148 29.28 5.21 -17.63
N GLN A 149 29.44 4.49 -18.75
CA GLN A 149 28.32 3.89 -19.51
C GLN A 149 27.50 2.87 -18.70
N TYR A 150 28.07 2.31 -17.65
CA TYR A 150 27.41 1.33 -16.78
C TYR A 150 26.81 1.95 -15.52
N SER A 151 26.99 3.26 -15.31
CA SER A 151 26.45 3.97 -14.16
C SER A 151 25.11 4.60 -14.51
N TYR A 152 24.03 4.14 -13.86
CA TYR A 152 22.68 4.67 -14.06
C TYR A 152 21.88 4.69 -12.76
N LEU A 153 20.95 5.59 -12.68
CA LEU A 153 19.93 5.65 -11.64
C LEU A 153 18.66 4.99 -12.17
N ASP A 154 18.25 3.90 -11.54
CA ASP A 154 17.01 3.21 -11.88
C ASP A 154 15.80 3.89 -11.23
N VAL A 155 14.82 4.26 -12.04
CA VAL A 155 13.51 4.71 -11.59
C VAL A 155 12.46 3.70 -12.06
N MET A 156 11.69 3.15 -11.13
CA MET A 156 10.61 2.21 -11.45
C MET A 156 9.51 2.89 -12.28
N LEU A 157 8.90 2.17 -13.21
CA LEU A 157 7.76 2.66 -14.00
C LEU A 157 6.54 2.90 -13.10
N THR A 158 6.37 2.11 -12.04
CA THR A 158 5.34 2.29 -11.02
C THR A 158 5.97 2.51 -9.64
N PRO A 159 6.45 3.73 -9.35
CA PRO A 159 7.21 3.97 -8.12
C PRO A 159 6.38 3.76 -6.85
N ALA A 160 5.06 3.88 -6.93
CA ALA A 160 4.14 3.64 -5.81
C ALA A 160 3.95 2.14 -5.50
N GLY A 161 4.20 1.25 -6.47
CA GLY A 161 3.95 -0.18 -6.34
C GLY A 161 2.49 -0.52 -6.01
N GLY A 162 2.26 -1.54 -5.18
CA GLY A 162 0.92 -1.95 -4.71
C GLY A 162 0.41 -1.19 -3.48
N MET A 163 1.22 -0.31 -2.88
CA MET A 163 0.85 0.40 -1.65
C MET A 163 -0.44 1.24 -1.76
N PRO A 164 -0.70 1.98 -2.85
CA PRO A 164 -1.93 2.77 -2.98
C PRO A 164 -3.19 1.95 -2.77
N PHE A 165 -3.24 0.73 -3.28
CA PHE A 165 -4.39 -0.16 -3.15
C PHE A 165 -4.66 -0.54 -1.69
N MET A 166 -3.63 -0.88 -0.91
CA MET A 166 -3.77 -1.24 0.50
C MET A 166 -4.35 -0.10 1.33
N TYR A 167 -3.84 1.12 1.12
CA TYR A 167 -4.24 2.29 1.89
C TYR A 167 -5.57 2.90 1.41
N ALA A 168 -5.91 2.76 0.11
CA ALA A 168 -7.13 3.34 -0.45
C ALA A 168 -8.38 2.78 0.21
N ILE A 169 -8.47 1.46 0.40
CA ILE A 169 -9.61 0.81 1.04
C ILE A 169 -9.78 1.35 2.47
N SER A 170 -8.69 1.38 3.25
CA SER A 170 -8.74 1.88 4.62
C SER A 170 -9.10 3.36 4.69
N LEU A 171 -8.56 4.19 3.79
CA LEU A 171 -8.79 5.63 3.78
C LEU A 171 -10.24 5.96 3.40
N VAL A 172 -10.80 5.26 2.43
CA VAL A 172 -12.21 5.46 1.99
C VAL A 172 -13.19 4.97 3.04
N SER A 173 -12.81 3.98 3.87
CA SER A 173 -13.66 3.48 4.96
C SER A 173 -13.69 4.41 6.19
N ILE A 174 -12.68 5.28 6.40
CA ILE A 174 -12.64 6.19 7.55
C ILE A 174 -13.87 7.12 7.63
N PRO A 175 -14.29 7.83 6.56
CA PRO A 175 -15.48 8.65 6.61
C PRO A 175 -16.75 7.87 6.98
N GLN A 176 -16.91 6.65 6.45
CA GLN A 176 -18.03 5.79 6.79
C GLN A 176 -18.04 5.44 8.29
N TYR A 177 -16.89 5.07 8.85
CA TYR A 177 -16.79 4.76 10.28
C TYR A 177 -17.07 5.96 11.16
N LEU A 178 -16.62 7.15 10.78
CA LEU A 178 -16.95 8.39 11.50
C LEU A 178 -18.44 8.69 11.46
N LEU A 179 -19.11 8.48 10.32
CA LEU A 179 -20.56 8.66 10.21
C LEU A 179 -21.34 7.68 11.09
N ILE A 180 -20.90 6.42 11.18
CA ILE A 180 -21.51 5.43 12.08
C ILE A 180 -21.40 5.90 13.55
N LEU A 181 -20.25 6.43 13.95
CA LEU A 181 -20.07 6.99 15.30
C LEU A 181 -20.97 8.21 15.56
N ILE A 182 -21.07 9.12 14.58
CA ILE A 182 -21.96 10.29 14.65
C ILE A 182 -23.42 9.85 14.77
N GLN A 183 -23.83 8.83 14.03
CA GLN A 183 -25.20 8.31 14.06
C GLN A 183 -25.60 7.77 15.45
N ILE A 184 -24.64 7.17 16.16
CA ILE A 184 -24.88 6.67 17.52
C ILE A 184 -25.04 7.83 18.51
N LEU A 185 -24.24 8.90 18.35
CA LEU A 185 -24.33 10.09 19.18
C LEU A 185 -25.59 10.92 18.90
N PHE A 186 -26.05 10.92 17.62
CA PHE A 186 -27.19 11.72 17.14
C PHE A 186 -28.18 10.87 16.32
N PRO A 187 -28.92 9.94 16.96
CA PRO A 187 -29.74 8.93 16.24
C PRO A 187 -30.94 9.51 15.47
N LYS A 188 -31.33 10.75 15.70
CA LYS A 188 -32.46 11.41 15.00
C LYS A 188 -32.10 12.05 13.65
N ASN A 189 -30.83 11.96 13.23
CA ASN A 189 -30.37 12.65 12.03
C ASN A 189 -30.52 11.76 10.78
N SER A 190 -31.55 11.98 9.98
CA SER A 190 -31.83 11.25 8.72
C SER A 190 -30.69 11.38 7.69
N TRP A 191 -29.94 12.49 7.73
CA TRP A 191 -28.82 12.76 6.83
C TRP A 191 -27.68 11.73 6.96
N THR A 192 -27.39 11.27 8.18
CA THR A 192 -26.31 10.29 8.41
C THR A 192 -26.59 8.95 7.73
N ASN A 193 -27.83 8.47 7.72
CA ASN A 193 -28.20 7.21 7.07
C ASN A 193 -27.91 7.22 5.57
N THR A 194 -28.32 8.31 4.89
CA THR A 194 -28.12 8.46 3.45
C THR A 194 -26.63 8.44 3.09
N TRP A 195 -25.79 9.09 3.87
CA TRP A 195 -24.34 9.11 3.61
C TRP A 195 -23.64 7.82 4.00
N ILE A 196 -24.07 7.12 5.04
CA ILE A 196 -23.54 5.80 5.39
C ILE A 196 -23.84 4.82 4.25
N GLU A 197 -25.05 4.83 3.72
CA GLU A 197 -25.44 4.01 2.58
C GLU A 197 -24.62 4.35 1.33
N ALA A 198 -24.47 5.63 1.01
CA ALA A 198 -23.67 6.12 -0.11
C ALA A 198 -22.18 5.76 -0.02
N LEU A 199 -21.64 5.66 1.19
CA LEU A 199 -20.26 5.27 1.45
C LEU A 199 -20.09 3.77 1.76
N THR A 200 -21.14 2.97 1.59
CA THR A 200 -21.03 1.52 1.69
C THR A 200 -20.32 0.93 0.48
N VAL A 201 -19.51 -0.08 0.70
CA VAL A 201 -18.75 -0.76 -0.35
C VAL A 201 -19.70 -1.30 -1.42
N GLY A 202 -19.46 -0.94 -2.67
CA GLY A 202 -20.31 -1.32 -3.80
C GLY A 202 -21.31 -0.24 -4.27
N HIS A 203 -21.49 0.82 -3.50
CA HIS A 203 -22.28 1.97 -3.95
C HIS A 203 -21.50 2.80 -4.99
N PRO A 204 -22.16 3.39 -6.03
CA PRO A 204 -21.48 4.18 -7.06
C PRO A 204 -20.61 5.31 -6.50
N ILE A 205 -21.07 6.03 -5.49
CA ILE A 205 -20.34 7.14 -4.85
C ILE A 205 -19.06 6.60 -4.17
N TRP A 206 -19.16 5.46 -3.48
CA TRP A 206 -18.00 4.81 -2.87
C TRP A 206 -16.97 4.41 -3.94
N LEU A 207 -17.40 3.85 -5.06
CA LEU A 207 -16.50 3.43 -6.14
C LEU A 207 -15.77 4.62 -6.77
N VAL A 208 -16.48 5.72 -7.05
CA VAL A 208 -15.85 6.94 -7.58
C VAL A 208 -14.84 7.51 -6.59
N LEU A 209 -15.23 7.62 -5.31
CA LEU A 209 -14.33 8.09 -4.26
C LEU A 209 -13.08 7.20 -4.14
N TYR A 210 -13.27 5.88 -4.19
CA TYR A 210 -12.18 4.90 -4.16
C TYR A 210 -11.21 5.10 -5.34
N GLN A 211 -11.71 5.29 -6.57
CA GLN A 211 -10.88 5.53 -7.75
C GLN A 211 -10.05 6.82 -7.62
N VAL A 212 -10.69 7.89 -7.16
CA VAL A 212 -10.01 9.19 -6.94
C VAL A 212 -8.92 9.05 -5.86
N VAL A 213 -9.26 8.42 -4.74
CA VAL A 213 -8.30 8.19 -3.64
C VAL A 213 -7.14 7.31 -4.11
N LEU A 214 -7.43 6.26 -4.88
CA LEU A 214 -6.41 5.35 -5.43
C LEU A 214 -5.44 6.10 -6.35
N PHE A 215 -5.96 6.99 -7.21
CA PHE A 215 -5.15 7.83 -8.10
C PHE A 215 -4.27 8.80 -7.32
N VAL A 216 -4.85 9.53 -6.37
CA VAL A 216 -4.11 10.49 -5.53
C VAL A 216 -3.04 9.80 -4.69
N LEU A 217 -3.36 8.66 -4.09
CA LEU A 217 -2.39 7.86 -3.34
C LEU A 217 -1.30 7.29 -4.25
N GLY A 218 -1.63 6.90 -5.49
CA GLY A 218 -0.66 6.47 -6.48
C GLY A 218 0.43 7.52 -6.73
N ILE A 219 0.04 8.76 -6.88
CA ILE A 219 0.98 9.88 -7.01
C ILE A 219 1.72 10.15 -5.71
N ALA A 220 1.01 10.21 -4.58
CA ALA A 220 1.61 10.50 -3.28
C ALA A 220 2.69 9.47 -2.88
N PHE A 221 2.39 8.18 -3.00
CA PHE A 221 3.34 7.11 -2.68
C PHE A 221 4.53 7.07 -3.62
N ALA A 222 4.39 7.47 -4.87
CA ALA A 222 5.53 7.57 -5.78
C ALA A 222 6.59 8.54 -5.24
N PHE A 223 6.19 9.71 -4.71
CA PHE A 223 7.10 10.66 -4.09
C PHE A 223 7.60 10.25 -2.71
N VAL A 224 6.83 9.44 -1.98
CA VAL A 224 7.29 8.86 -0.71
C VAL A 224 8.41 7.84 -0.95
N ASN A 225 8.25 6.98 -1.95
CA ASN A 225 9.21 5.92 -2.26
C ASN A 225 10.44 6.45 -2.99
N VAL A 226 10.27 7.44 -3.87
CA VAL A 226 11.37 8.04 -4.65
C VAL A 226 11.48 9.52 -4.33
N SER A 227 12.27 9.85 -3.31
CA SER A 227 12.54 11.24 -2.92
C SER A 227 13.70 11.82 -3.73
N GLY A 228 13.40 12.71 -4.67
CA GLY A 228 14.42 13.37 -5.47
C GLY A 228 15.42 14.20 -4.66
N GLU A 229 14.99 14.76 -3.51
CA GLU A 229 15.89 15.50 -2.61
C GLU A 229 16.95 14.59 -1.97
N GLN A 230 16.52 13.42 -1.46
CA GLN A 230 17.44 12.46 -0.84
C GLN A 230 18.42 11.88 -1.85
N ILE A 231 17.93 11.58 -3.07
CA ILE A 231 18.77 11.06 -4.15
C ILE A 231 19.78 12.13 -4.57
N ALA A 232 19.36 13.38 -4.79
CA ALA A 232 20.25 14.47 -5.17
C ALA A 232 21.31 14.76 -4.10
N GLU A 233 20.94 14.69 -2.81
CA GLU A 233 21.89 14.85 -1.71
C GLU A 233 22.90 13.69 -1.64
N ARG A 234 22.45 12.45 -1.86
CA ARG A 234 23.32 11.26 -1.94
C ARG A 234 24.29 11.41 -3.11
N MET A 235 23.79 11.73 -4.30
CA MET A 235 24.62 11.94 -5.51
C MET A 235 25.68 13.03 -5.28
N ARG A 236 25.30 14.15 -4.65
CA ARG A 236 26.25 15.21 -4.31
C ARG A 236 27.36 14.74 -3.39
N LYS A 237 27.02 13.89 -2.38
CA LYS A 237 28.00 13.35 -1.43
C LYS A 237 28.92 12.31 -2.05
N SER A 238 28.42 11.53 -3.01
CA SER A 238 29.20 10.49 -3.72
C SER A 238 29.95 11.00 -4.97
N GLY A 239 29.84 12.31 -5.29
CA GLY A 239 30.46 12.86 -6.48
C GLY A 239 29.80 12.40 -7.78
N GLU A 240 28.54 11.98 -7.71
CA GLU A 240 27.73 11.59 -8.84
C GLU A 240 26.95 12.79 -9.41
N TYR A 241 26.80 12.88 -10.72
CA TYR A 241 26.03 13.92 -11.36
C TYR A 241 25.32 13.44 -12.63
N ILE A 242 24.21 14.08 -12.97
CA ILE A 242 23.48 13.86 -14.22
C ILE A 242 24.05 14.82 -15.27
N TYR A 243 24.32 14.31 -16.48
CA TYR A 243 24.83 15.14 -17.56
C TYR A 243 23.91 16.33 -17.82
N ASN A 244 24.51 17.51 -17.96
CA ASN A 244 23.81 18.78 -18.20
C ASN A 244 22.82 19.24 -17.11
N VAL A 245 22.98 18.72 -15.87
CA VAL A 245 22.17 19.14 -14.70
C VAL A 245 23.10 19.50 -13.54
N TYR A 246 22.95 20.71 -12.98
CA TYR A 246 23.76 21.13 -11.84
C TYR A 246 23.52 20.26 -10.61
N PRO A 247 24.60 19.82 -9.92
CA PRO A 247 24.45 19.06 -8.68
C PRO A 247 23.70 19.84 -7.59
N GLY A 248 22.75 19.17 -6.91
CA GLY A 248 21.98 19.76 -5.81
C GLY A 248 20.51 20.03 -6.14
N PRO A 249 19.99 21.25 -5.96
CA PRO A 249 18.56 21.53 -6.15
C PRO A 249 18.03 21.24 -7.56
N ASP A 250 18.83 21.49 -8.58
CA ASP A 250 18.43 21.25 -9.99
C ASP A 250 18.36 19.76 -10.29
N THR A 251 19.29 18.95 -9.74
CA THR A 251 19.21 17.49 -9.80
C THR A 251 17.94 16.98 -9.13
N SER A 252 17.58 17.52 -7.96
CA SER A 252 16.33 17.17 -7.26
C SER A 252 15.09 17.50 -8.10
N ARG A 253 15.06 18.69 -8.72
CA ARG A 253 13.95 19.09 -9.61
C ARG A 253 13.84 18.18 -10.83
N TYR A 254 14.96 17.82 -11.43
CA TYR A 254 14.99 16.92 -12.58
C TYR A 254 14.42 15.54 -12.21
N ILE A 255 14.92 14.94 -11.12
CA ILE A 255 14.45 13.64 -10.63
C ILE A 255 12.95 13.69 -10.30
N ASN A 256 12.49 14.71 -9.57
CA ASN A 256 11.08 14.88 -9.23
C ASN A 256 10.18 15.03 -10.47
N LYS A 257 10.67 15.68 -11.54
CA LYS A 257 9.94 15.79 -12.81
C LYS A 257 9.81 14.44 -13.50
N VAL A 258 10.85 13.62 -13.49
CA VAL A 258 10.81 12.24 -14.01
C VAL A 258 9.87 11.38 -13.17
N VAL A 259 10.00 11.42 -11.83
CA VAL A 259 9.15 10.68 -10.90
C VAL A 259 7.68 11.06 -11.09
N MET A 260 7.36 12.35 -11.28
CA MET A 260 5.97 12.79 -11.51
C MET A 260 5.37 12.15 -12.76
N LYS A 261 6.13 12.10 -13.87
CA LYS A 261 5.65 11.46 -15.11
C LYS A 261 5.31 9.98 -14.87
N PHE A 262 6.20 9.25 -14.21
CA PHE A 262 5.98 7.84 -13.90
C PHE A 262 4.95 7.63 -12.78
N ALA A 263 4.81 8.56 -11.84
CA ALA A 263 3.77 8.55 -10.83
C ALA A 263 2.37 8.61 -11.44
N VAL A 264 2.16 9.50 -12.42
CA VAL A 264 0.87 9.61 -13.12
C VAL A 264 0.57 8.33 -13.93
N ILE A 265 1.55 7.83 -14.69
CA ILE A 265 1.40 6.58 -15.45
C ILE A 265 1.11 5.41 -14.50
N GLY A 266 1.87 5.30 -13.41
CA GLY A 266 1.67 4.27 -12.39
C GLY A 266 0.34 4.37 -11.66
N ALA A 267 -0.13 5.59 -11.37
CA ALA A 267 -1.43 5.82 -10.76
C ALA A 267 -2.57 5.39 -11.71
N ILE A 268 -2.52 5.76 -12.99
CA ILE A 268 -3.49 5.31 -14.00
C ILE A 268 -3.47 3.78 -14.11
N TYR A 269 -2.28 3.19 -14.19
CA TYR A 269 -2.13 1.73 -14.21
C TYR A 269 -2.79 1.07 -12.98
N THR A 270 -2.57 1.60 -11.78
CA THR A 270 -3.16 1.07 -10.54
C THR A 270 -4.67 1.22 -10.54
N VAL A 271 -5.20 2.37 -11.02
CA VAL A 271 -6.65 2.59 -11.16
C VAL A 271 -7.26 1.59 -12.14
N ILE A 272 -6.62 1.32 -13.27
CA ILE A 272 -7.14 0.35 -14.26
C ILE A 272 -7.06 -1.07 -13.70
N MET A 273 -5.94 -1.47 -13.13
CA MET A 273 -5.70 -2.86 -12.70
C MET A 273 -6.44 -3.24 -11.42
N ALA A 274 -6.50 -2.33 -10.44
CA ALA A 274 -7.14 -2.60 -9.16
C ALA A 274 -8.56 -2.03 -9.08
N GLY A 275 -8.78 -0.87 -9.64
CA GLY A 275 -10.07 -0.18 -9.61
C GLY A 275 -11.01 -0.58 -10.74
N GLY A 276 -10.47 -0.87 -11.95
CA GLY A 276 -11.28 -1.27 -13.10
C GLY A 276 -12.17 -2.48 -12.84
N PRO A 277 -11.66 -3.61 -12.32
CA PRO A 277 -12.47 -4.77 -11.98
C PRO A 277 -13.58 -4.47 -10.96
N MET A 278 -13.37 -3.53 -10.05
CA MET A 278 -14.39 -3.14 -9.07
C MET A 278 -15.63 -2.49 -9.71
N MET A 279 -15.53 -1.96 -10.95
CA MET A 279 -16.69 -1.44 -11.66
C MET A 279 -17.76 -2.51 -11.96
N ILE A 280 -17.38 -3.78 -11.99
CA ILE A 280 -18.32 -4.91 -12.18
C ILE A 280 -19.33 -4.98 -11.03
N VAL A 281 -18.99 -4.50 -9.85
CA VAL A 281 -19.85 -4.45 -8.67
C VAL A 281 -21.10 -3.58 -8.90
N LEU A 282 -21.01 -2.58 -9.78
CA LEU A 282 -22.16 -1.75 -10.17
C LEU A 282 -23.25 -2.56 -10.92
N ILE A 283 -22.85 -3.62 -11.62
CA ILE A 283 -23.76 -4.50 -12.35
C ILE A 283 -24.36 -5.52 -11.37
N ASN A 284 -23.53 -6.13 -10.53
CA ASN A 284 -23.99 -7.07 -9.52
C ASN A 284 -23.06 -7.03 -8.29
N PRO A 285 -23.59 -6.58 -7.12
CA PRO A 285 -22.83 -6.50 -5.87
C PRO A 285 -22.20 -7.82 -5.40
N GLN A 286 -22.73 -8.96 -5.84
CA GLN A 286 -22.19 -10.27 -5.47
C GLN A 286 -20.77 -10.53 -6.00
N TYR A 287 -20.33 -9.81 -7.05
CA TYR A 287 -18.96 -9.92 -7.60
C TYR A 287 -17.90 -9.14 -6.82
N LEU A 288 -18.26 -8.48 -5.71
CA LEU A 288 -17.34 -7.65 -4.94
C LEU A 288 -16.04 -8.37 -4.56
N GLN A 289 -16.12 -9.58 -4.01
CA GLN A 289 -14.95 -10.33 -3.58
C GLN A 289 -14.05 -10.72 -4.77
N LEU A 290 -14.66 -11.14 -5.88
CA LEU A 290 -13.91 -11.48 -7.10
C LEU A 290 -13.25 -10.27 -7.75
N SER A 291 -13.90 -9.12 -7.71
CA SER A 291 -13.38 -7.87 -8.28
C SER A 291 -12.15 -7.32 -7.54
N MET A 292 -11.93 -7.71 -6.29
CA MET A 292 -10.76 -7.33 -5.51
C MET A 292 -9.51 -8.17 -5.85
N ILE A 293 -9.64 -9.35 -6.43
CA ILE A 293 -8.54 -10.28 -6.70
C ILE A 293 -7.42 -9.67 -7.55
N PRO A 294 -7.68 -8.95 -8.66
CA PRO A 294 -6.63 -8.32 -9.44
C PRO A 294 -5.80 -7.30 -8.65
N GLY A 295 -6.46 -6.51 -7.78
CA GLY A 295 -5.77 -5.59 -6.87
C GLY A 295 -4.87 -6.31 -5.88
N MET A 296 -5.30 -7.47 -5.37
CA MET A 296 -4.46 -8.31 -4.51
C MET A 296 -3.23 -8.82 -5.26
N PHE A 297 -3.35 -9.26 -6.50
CA PHE A 297 -2.20 -9.70 -7.30
C PHE A 297 -1.19 -8.58 -7.55
N LEU A 298 -1.66 -7.35 -7.68
CA LEU A 298 -0.79 -6.18 -7.80
C LEU A 298 0.02 -5.95 -6.52
N ILE A 299 -0.60 -6.09 -5.34
CA ILE A 299 0.12 -6.02 -4.06
C ILE A 299 1.12 -7.17 -3.95
N TYR A 300 0.68 -8.40 -4.25
CA TYR A 300 1.54 -9.59 -4.20
C TYR A 300 2.81 -9.44 -5.03
N SER A 301 2.64 -9.04 -6.29
CA SER A 301 3.79 -8.87 -7.18
C SER A 301 4.80 -7.86 -6.62
N GLY A 302 4.31 -6.77 -5.98
CA GLY A 302 5.15 -5.77 -5.32
C GLY A 302 5.86 -6.29 -4.08
N MET A 303 5.14 -7.01 -3.24
CA MET A 303 5.69 -7.56 -2.01
C MET A 303 6.76 -8.64 -2.30
N VAL A 304 6.48 -9.57 -3.20
CA VAL A 304 7.43 -10.61 -3.61
C VAL A 304 8.68 -9.97 -4.22
N TYR A 305 8.50 -8.92 -5.01
CA TYR A 305 9.62 -8.20 -5.61
C TYR A 305 10.52 -7.55 -4.54
N ASN A 306 9.93 -6.87 -3.54
CA ASN A 306 10.67 -6.23 -2.46
C ASN A 306 11.45 -7.26 -1.61
N VAL A 307 10.80 -8.37 -1.23
CA VAL A 307 11.44 -9.45 -0.47
C VAL A 307 12.59 -10.08 -1.28
N ARG A 308 12.41 -10.29 -2.58
CA ARG A 308 13.46 -10.79 -3.45
C ARG A 308 14.66 -9.84 -3.51
N GLU A 309 14.45 -8.52 -3.63
CA GLU A 309 15.54 -7.55 -3.64
C GLU A 309 16.31 -7.55 -2.31
N GLU A 310 15.60 -7.66 -1.19
CA GLU A 310 16.20 -7.75 0.14
C GLU A 310 17.05 -9.01 0.30
N ILE A 311 16.53 -10.17 -0.10
CA ILE A 311 17.29 -11.45 -0.10
C ILE A 311 18.52 -11.33 -1.01
N ALA A 312 18.39 -10.78 -2.21
CA ALA A 312 19.51 -10.61 -3.12
C ALA A 312 20.61 -9.70 -2.54
N ALA A 313 20.21 -8.63 -1.84
CA ALA A 313 21.14 -7.73 -1.18
C ALA A 313 21.88 -8.41 0.00
N MET A 314 21.17 -9.23 0.78
CA MET A 314 21.78 -10.01 1.88
C MET A 314 22.77 -11.05 1.35
N THR A 315 22.40 -11.81 0.32
CA THR A 315 23.27 -12.84 -0.29
C THR A 315 24.53 -12.22 -0.90
N LEU A 316 24.41 -11.05 -1.55
CA LEU A 316 25.57 -10.32 -2.04
C LEU A 316 26.50 -9.90 -0.89
N ASN A 317 25.95 -9.39 0.20
CA ASN A 317 26.76 -8.97 1.35
C ASN A 317 27.48 -10.14 2.01
N GLU A 318 26.87 -11.32 2.08
CA GLU A 318 27.51 -12.54 2.58
C GLU A 318 28.63 -13.04 1.65
N SER A 319 28.45 -12.95 0.34
CA SER A 319 29.48 -13.37 -0.63
C SER A 319 30.74 -12.51 -0.60
N TYR A 320 30.64 -11.23 -0.16
CA TYR A 320 31.79 -10.34 0.02
C TYR A 320 32.46 -10.46 1.39
N LYS A 321 31.78 -10.97 2.42
CA LYS A 321 32.39 -11.23 3.74
C LYS A 321 33.56 -12.20 3.68
N GLY A 322 33.48 -13.24 2.86
CA GLY A 322 34.53 -14.23 2.68
C GLY A 322 35.78 -13.75 1.90
N LEU A 323 35.82 -12.49 1.45
CA LEU A 323 36.98 -11.89 0.78
C LEU A 323 37.85 -11.04 1.71
N PHE A 324 37.38 -10.77 2.94
CA PHE A 324 38.02 -9.89 3.92
C PHE A 324 38.28 -10.58 5.27
N ASP A 325 37.88 -11.84 5.46
CA ASP A 325 38.27 -12.74 6.53
C ASP A 325 39.38 -13.67 6.02
#